data_a8d308441306c06f081f08df828decd0
#
_entry.id   a8d308441306c06f081f08df828decd0
#
_cell.length_a   1.000
_cell.length_b   1.000
_cell.length_c   1.000
_cell.angle_alpha   90.00
_cell.angle_beta   90.00
_cell.angle_gamma   90.00
#
_symmetry.space_group_name_H-M   'P 1'
#
loop_
_entity.id
_entity.type
_entity.pdbx_description
1 polymer ?
#
loop_
_entity_poly.entity_id
_entity_poly.type
_entity_poly.pdbx_seq_one_letter_code
_entity_poly.pdbx_strand_id
1 'polypeptide(L)'
;LHTAYRRQRQMCIRDSSTTVTLVAVFFPIVFMEGTTGRLFREFSMVISGAVVISAFSALTFTPMLATKLLKQHKKKNFFYRFTEPFFIGMNNIYSRSLRVVLRHRVWVLPFIVAMVGIIVYLWGQIPSEMAPLEDRSMITINTRGAEGATYEYLRDYTEDINLVVDSLIPDADAVTARVSSGSGNIQIRLKDMGDRDYTQMEAAEKLSQAVKKKTKARAFVQQQSSFGGRRSSMPIQYVLQATNIEKLEKVLPVFMEKVYENPVFQMADVDLKFSMPELRIHINRDKANIMGVSTRDLSETLQYGLSGQRMGYFYLNGKQYEILGEINRQQRNKPADLRAIYLRSSDGKMIQMDNLIELESSIAPPKLYRYNRFVSATISAGLAEGKTIGQGLDEMDKIAKEVLDDTFRTSLSGDSKEFRESSSSLMFAFVLALVLIYLILAAQFESFKDPFIIMLTVPLAIAGALIFMYFNDITMNVFSQIGIIMLIGLVAKNGILIVEFANLKQENGEDKVTAVHDAALQRLRPILMTSASTVLGLIPLAFATGEGCNQRIAMGIAVVGGMVVSTFLTMYVVPAVYSYISTNRINKKEKNEK
;
A
#
# COMPACT_ATOMS: atom_id res chain seq x y z
N LEU A 1 28.03 47.83 -13.76
CA LEU A 1 28.60 46.54 -13.26
C LEU A 1 27.97 46.10 -11.93
N HIS A 2 27.83 46.97 -10.92
CA HIS A 2 27.25 46.60 -9.61
C HIS A 2 25.80 46.13 -9.68
N THR A 3 24.95 46.72 -10.52
CA THR A 3 23.55 46.32 -10.70
C THR A 3 23.39 45.00 -11.43
N ALA A 4 24.25 44.71 -12.41
CA ALA A 4 24.25 43.43 -13.13
C ALA A 4 24.70 42.26 -12.21
N TYR A 5 25.76 42.50 -11.40
CA TYR A 5 26.27 41.52 -10.43
C TYR A 5 25.25 41.21 -9.32
N ARG A 6 24.54 42.25 -8.85
CA ARG A 6 23.46 42.09 -7.85
C ARG A 6 22.28 41.30 -8.42
N ARG A 7 21.88 41.51 -9.67
CA ARG A 7 20.84 40.74 -10.37
C ARG A 7 21.25 39.29 -10.57
N GLN A 8 22.49 39.04 -10.99
CA GLN A 8 22.99 37.67 -11.18
C GLN A 8 23.05 36.89 -9.86
N ARG A 9 23.52 37.54 -8.78
CA ARG A 9 23.55 36.94 -7.44
C ARG A 9 22.13 36.58 -6.94
N GLN A 10 21.16 37.46 -7.15
CA GLN A 10 19.75 37.19 -6.81
C GLN A 10 19.16 36.06 -7.63
N MET A 11 19.50 35.95 -8.92
CA MET A 11 19.05 34.79 -9.74
C MET A 11 19.63 33.47 -9.24
N CYS A 12 20.90 33.40 -8.90
CA CYS A 12 21.53 32.16 -8.38
C CYS A 12 20.95 31.74 -7.04
N ILE A 13 20.70 32.66 -6.13
CA ILE A 13 20.07 32.39 -4.82
C ILE A 13 18.66 31.81 -5.02
N ARG A 14 17.90 32.39 -5.93
CA ARG A 14 16.53 31.94 -6.25
C ARG A 14 16.49 30.52 -6.78
N ASP A 15 17.31 30.19 -7.77
CA ASP A 15 17.31 28.90 -8.42
C ASP A 15 17.82 27.81 -7.45
N SER A 16 18.77 28.14 -6.58
CA SER A 16 19.21 27.25 -5.50
C SER A 16 18.11 26.99 -4.48
N SER A 17 17.30 28.00 -4.13
CA SER A 17 16.23 27.86 -3.14
C SER A 17 15.07 26.99 -3.61
N THR A 18 14.69 27.07 -4.90
CA THR A 18 13.67 26.16 -5.47
C THR A 18 14.16 24.71 -5.50
N THR A 19 15.45 24.50 -5.67
CA THR A 19 16.06 23.15 -5.57
C THR A 19 16.02 22.63 -4.15
N VAL A 20 16.39 23.45 -3.16
CA VAL A 20 16.37 23.10 -1.74
C VAL A 20 14.94 22.76 -1.29
N THR A 21 13.93 23.55 -1.69
CA THR A 21 12.53 23.25 -1.37
C THR A 21 12.08 21.91 -1.97
N LEU A 22 12.49 21.60 -3.19
CA LEU A 22 12.14 20.32 -3.82
C LEU A 22 12.80 19.12 -3.10
N VAL A 23 14.08 19.23 -2.74
CA VAL A 23 14.78 18.19 -1.97
C VAL A 23 14.16 18.02 -0.59
N ALA A 24 13.76 19.10 0.08
CA ALA A 24 13.15 19.07 1.40
C ALA A 24 11.80 18.32 1.44
N VAL A 25 11.07 18.26 0.32
CA VAL A 25 9.83 17.47 0.23
C VAL A 25 10.12 15.98 0.35
N PHE A 26 11.23 15.49 -0.22
CA PHE A 26 11.59 14.10 -0.21
C PHE A 26 12.35 13.67 1.06
N PHE A 27 12.91 14.62 1.81
CA PHE A 27 13.70 14.35 3.00
C PHE A 27 12.93 13.58 4.10
N PRO A 28 11.68 13.90 4.43
CA PRO A 28 10.89 13.15 5.41
C PRO A 28 10.68 11.68 5.05
N ILE A 29 10.59 11.36 3.77
CA ILE A 29 10.36 9.99 3.28
C ILE A 29 11.57 9.08 3.59
N VAL A 30 12.77 9.64 3.67
CA VAL A 30 13.99 8.88 4.02
C VAL A 30 13.93 8.27 5.42
N PHE A 31 13.17 8.89 6.34
CA PHE A 31 13.01 8.45 7.73
C PHE A 31 11.83 7.51 7.96
N MET A 32 11.09 7.17 6.92
CA MET A 32 10.00 6.20 7.05
C MET A 32 10.52 4.81 7.35
N GLU A 33 9.85 4.11 8.25
CA GLU A 33 10.14 2.73 8.63
C GLU A 33 9.24 1.73 7.87
N GLY A 34 9.51 0.44 8.04
CA GLY A 34 8.75 -0.64 7.42
C GLY A 34 9.12 -0.93 5.96
N THR A 35 8.35 -1.81 5.32
CA THR A 35 8.57 -2.26 3.93
C THR A 35 8.39 -1.11 2.95
N THR A 36 7.35 -0.32 3.14
CA THR A 36 7.05 0.89 2.36
C THR A 36 8.16 1.92 2.50
N GLY A 37 8.65 2.16 3.73
CA GLY A 37 9.76 3.09 3.97
C GLY A 37 11.04 2.69 3.26
N ARG A 38 11.37 1.40 3.23
CA ARG A 38 12.56 0.89 2.50
C ARG A 38 12.47 1.16 1.01
N LEU A 39 11.34 0.87 0.38
CA LEU A 39 11.13 1.10 -1.04
C LEU A 39 11.26 2.59 -1.41
N PHE A 40 10.61 3.45 -0.64
CA PHE A 40 10.56 4.88 -0.97
C PHE A 40 11.78 5.68 -0.51
N ARG A 41 12.59 5.15 0.39
CA ARG A 41 13.90 5.71 0.71
C ARG A 41 14.81 5.73 -0.51
N GLU A 42 14.88 4.61 -1.24
CA GLU A 42 15.68 4.53 -2.47
C GLU A 42 15.16 5.51 -3.53
N PHE A 43 13.85 5.53 -3.75
CA PHE A 43 13.19 6.46 -4.66
C PHE A 43 13.49 7.93 -4.28
N SER A 44 13.35 8.31 -3.02
CA SER A 44 13.59 9.66 -2.53
C SER A 44 15.05 10.08 -2.67
N MET A 45 15.99 9.18 -2.39
CA MET A 45 17.42 9.43 -2.55
C MET A 45 17.79 9.66 -4.02
N VAL A 46 17.26 8.83 -4.93
CA VAL A 46 17.52 8.96 -6.38
C VAL A 46 16.97 10.27 -6.91
N ILE A 47 15.73 10.63 -6.57
CA ILE A 47 15.13 11.89 -7.02
C ILE A 47 15.88 13.09 -6.43
N SER A 48 16.17 13.08 -5.13
CA SER A 48 16.91 14.17 -4.50
C SER A 48 18.29 14.35 -5.11
N GLY A 49 19.01 13.27 -5.36
CA GLY A 49 20.31 13.29 -6.06
C GLY A 49 20.20 13.83 -7.48
N ALA A 50 19.22 13.36 -8.25
CA ALA A 50 18.97 13.83 -9.61
C ALA A 50 18.65 15.32 -9.65
N VAL A 51 17.83 15.81 -8.71
CA VAL A 51 17.49 17.24 -8.59
C VAL A 51 18.72 18.09 -8.26
N VAL A 52 19.59 17.64 -7.36
CA VAL A 52 20.85 18.35 -7.00
C VAL A 52 21.79 18.41 -8.21
N ILE A 53 22.00 17.29 -8.91
CA ILE A 53 22.85 17.25 -10.11
C ILE A 53 22.25 18.13 -11.23
N SER A 54 20.93 18.07 -11.42
CA SER A 54 20.22 18.93 -12.38
C SER A 54 20.39 20.41 -12.08
N ALA A 55 20.30 20.80 -10.80
CA ALA A 55 20.52 22.17 -10.38
C ALA A 55 21.97 22.64 -10.63
N PHE A 56 22.94 21.79 -10.32
CA PHE A 56 24.35 22.07 -10.62
C PHE A 56 24.57 22.28 -12.12
N SER A 57 24.01 21.41 -12.96
CA SER A 57 24.08 21.53 -14.42
C SER A 57 23.37 22.80 -14.93
N ALA A 58 22.21 23.13 -14.38
CA ALA A 58 21.45 24.32 -14.75
C ALA A 58 22.18 25.64 -14.39
N LEU A 59 22.84 25.67 -13.24
CA LEU A 59 23.55 26.87 -12.77
C LEU A 59 24.91 27.04 -13.45
N THR A 60 25.56 26.01 -13.92
CA THR A 60 26.90 26.06 -14.52
C THR A 60 26.85 25.99 -16.06
N PHE A 61 26.26 24.90 -16.59
CA PHE A 61 26.30 24.58 -18.00
C PHE A 61 25.34 25.42 -18.85
N THR A 62 24.13 25.70 -18.34
CA THR A 62 23.12 26.44 -19.08
C THR A 62 23.54 27.89 -19.36
N PRO A 63 24.07 28.69 -18.40
CA PRO A 63 24.55 30.02 -18.67
C PRO A 63 25.73 30.04 -19.67
N MET A 64 26.66 29.06 -19.54
CA MET A 64 27.77 28.95 -20.47
C MET A 64 27.30 28.69 -21.90
N LEU A 65 26.36 27.72 -22.10
CA LEU A 65 25.78 27.45 -23.41
C LEU A 65 25.00 28.65 -23.95
N ALA A 66 24.25 29.36 -23.11
CA ALA A 66 23.48 30.53 -23.51
C ALA A 66 24.36 31.62 -24.10
N THR A 67 25.54 31.87 -23.53
CA THR A 67 26.50 32.87 -24.07
C THR A 67 27.07 32.45 -25.41
N LYS A 68 27.21 31.16 -25.68
CA LYS A 68 27.78 30.63 -26.95
C LYS A 68 26.75 30.43 -28.05
N LEU A 69 25.56 29.96 -27.71
CA LEU A 69 24.53 29.56 -28.67
C LEU A 69 23.52 30.66 -29.00
N LEU A 70 23.19 31.53 -28.02
CA LEU A 70 22.21 32.59 -28.24
C LEU A 70 22.83 33.74 -29.03
N LYS A 71 22.42 33.89 -30.28
CA LYS A 71 22.74 35.05 -31.13
C LYS A 71 21.56 36.01 -31.16
N GLN A 72 21.82 37.31 -31.11
CA GLN A 72 20.79 38.31 -31.32
C GLN A 72 20.24 38.22 -32.73
N HIS A 73 19.05 37.66 -32.88
CA HIS A 73 18.38 37.57 -34.18
C HIS A 73 17.64 38.89 -34.45
N LYS A 74 18.08 39.64 -35.42
CA LYS A 74 17.41 40.87 -35.90
C LYS A 74 16.14 40.60 -36.71
N LYS A 75 15.92 39.39 -37.21
CA LYS A 75 14.72 39.01 -37.97
C LYS A 75 13.88 38.01 -37.21
N LYS A 76 12.57 38.30 -37.05
CA LYS A 76 11.60 37.39 -36.42
C LYS A 76 11.37 36.18 -37.33
N ASN A 77 11.66 34.95 -36.84
CA ASN A 77 11.45 33.70 -37.55
C ASN A 77 9.95 33.45 -37.79
N PHE A 78 9.63 32.62 -38.82
CA PHE A 78 8.26 32.24 -39.19
C PHE A 78 7.48 31.66 -37.99
N PHE A 79 8.10 30.77 -37.22
CA PHE A 79 7.50 30.19 -35.99
C PHE A 79 7.17 31.28 -34.96
N TYR A 80 8.02 32.24 -34.76
CA TYR A 80 7.76 33.35 -33.82
C TYR A 80 6.54 34.18 -34.27
N ARG A 81 6.41 34.45 -35.56
CA ARG A 81 5.28 35.20 -36.12
C ARG A 81 3.95 34.45 -35.98
N PHE A 82 3.98 33.14 -36.02
CA PHE A 82 2.77 32.30 -35.89
C PHE A 82 2.36 32.10 -34.42
N THR A 83 3.31 31.93 -33.50
CA THR A 83 3.04 31.67 -32.09
C THR A 83 2.80 32.95 -31.26
N GLU A 84 3.40 34.08 -31.60
CA GLU A 84 3.31 35.33 -30.84
C GLU A 84 1.87 35.85 -30.69
N PRO A 85 1.02 35.86 -31.73
CA PRO A 85 -0.37 36.32 -31.59
C PRO A 85 -1.17 35.48 -30.58
N PHE A 86 -0.90 34.17 -30.52
CA PHE A 86 -1.51 33.28 -29.55
C PHE A 86 -1.12 33.67 -28.12
N PHE A 87 0.17 33.89 -27.86
CA PHE A 87 0.64 34.29 -26.54
C PHE A 87 0.18 35.68 -26.13
N ILE A 88 0.10 36.64 -27.08
CA ILE A 88 -0.45 37.98 -26.82
C ILE A 88 -1.94 37.86 -26.47
N GLY A 89 -2.71 37.09 -27.23
CA GLY A 89 -4.14 36.83 -26.96
C GLY A 89 -4.34 36.23 -25.57
N MET A 90 -3.56 35.21 -25.24
CA MET A 90 -3.60 34.53 -23.92
C MET A 90 -3.27 35.51 -22.78
N ASN A 91 -2.21 36.33 -22.93
CA ASN A 91 -1.85 37.38 -21.96
C ASN A 91 -2.97 38.39 -21.76
N ASN A 92 -3.62 38.83 -22.84
CA ASN A 92 -4.71 39.80 -22.78
C ASN A 92 -5.97 39.22 -22.08
N ILE A 93 -6.30 37.97 -22.37
CA ILE A 93 -7.40 37.25 -21.70
C ILE A 93 -7.10 37.12 -20.23
N TYR A 94 -5.89 36.64 -19.88
CA TYR A 94 -5.46 36.48 -18.49
C TYR A 94 -5.42 37.81 -17.73
N SER A 95 -4.86 38.89 -18.33
CA SER A 95 -4.85 40.21 -17.71
C SER A 95 -6.25 40.70 -17.37
N ARG A 96 -7.19 40.50 -18.31
CA ARG A 96 -8.58 40.93 -18.14
C ARG A 96 -9.29 40.10 -17.04
N SER A 97 -9.15 38.79 -17.05
CA SER A 97 -9.73 37.90 -16.03
C SER A 97 -9.10 38.09 -14.65
N LEU A 98 -7.77 38.24 -14.57
CA LEU A 98 -7.08 38.49 -13.31
C LEU A 98 -7.49 39.82 -12.66
N ARG A 99 -7.73 40.86 -13.47
CA ARG A 99 -8.20 42.17 -12.97
C ARG A 99 -9.59 42.04 -12.33
N VAL A 100 -10.48 41.20 -12.88
CA VAL A 100 -11.78 40.93 -12.29
C VAL A 100 -11.62 40.20 -10.95
N VAL A 101 -10.76 39.18 -10.88
CA VAL A 101 -10.49 38.43 -9.65
C VAL A 101 -9.87 39.36 -8.57
N LEU A 102 -8.92 40.19 -8.93
CA LEU A 102 -8.30 41.16 -7.98
C LEU A 102 -9.30 42.21 -7.48
N ARG A 103 -10.28 42.61 -8.31
CA ARG A 103 -11.37 43.51 -7.89
C ARG A 103 -12.30 42.82 -6.89
N HIS A 104 -12.57 41.54 -7.06
CA HIS A 104 -13.46 40.74 -6.20
C HIS A 104 -12.68 39.76 -5.30
N ARG A 105 -11.48 40.14 -4.85
CA ARG A 105 -10.53 39.29 -4.11
C ARG A 105 -11.10 38.58 -2.86
N VAL A 106 -12.19 39.12 -2.29
CA VAL A 106 -12.85 38.53 -1.10
C VAL A 106 -13.43 37.13 -1.42
N TRP A 107 -13.84 36.86 -2.66
CA TRP A 107 -14.39 35.58 -3.08
C TRP A 107 -13.36 34.44 -3.16
N VAL A 108 -12.07 34.77 -3.12
CA VAL A 108 -11.02 33.73 -3.16
C VAL A 108 -10.97 32.94 -1.86
N LEU A 109 -11.31 33.56 -0.73
CA LEU A 109 -11.33 32.88 0.57
C LEU A 109 -12.42 31.79 0.66
N PRO A 110 -13.70 32.07 0.36
CA PRO A 110 -14.74 31.04 0.22
C PRO A 110 -14.39 29.96 -0.80
N PHE A 111 -13.73 30.32 -1.90
CA PHE A 111 -13.28 29.36 -2.91
C PHE A 111 -12.25 28.38 -2.35
N ILE A 112 -11.26 28.84 -1.57
CA ILE A 112 -10.27 27.97 -0.92
C ILE A 112 -10.98 27.03 0.09
N VAL A 113 -11.93 27.57 0.87
CA VAL A 113 -12.72 26.76 1.83
C VAL A 113 -13.54 25.69 1.07
N ALA A 114 -14.13 26.04 -0.06
CA ALA A 114 -14.83 25.08 -0.92
C ALA A 114 -13.89 23.97 -1.44
N MET A 115 -12.65 24.31 -1.84
CA MET A 115 -11.66 23.34 -2.26
C MET A 115 -11.27 22.39 -1.11
N VAL A 116 -11.10 22.92 0.10
CA VAL A 116 -10.86 22.07 1.29
C VAL A 116 -12.08 21.18 1.57
N GLY A 117 -13.31 21.68 1.40
CA GLY A 117 -14.53 20.87 1.49
C GLY A 117 -14.55 19.71 0.47
N ILE A 118 -14.14 19.99 -0.76
CA ILE A 118 -14.00 18.95 -1.82
C ILE A 118 -12.95 17.90 -1.40
N ILE A 119 -11.83 18.31 -0.83
CA ILE A 119 -10.80 17.38 -0.35
C ILE A 119 -11.40 16.43 0.69
N VAL A 120 -12.06 16.98 1.72
CA VAL A 120 -12.67 16.18 2.80
C VAL A 120 -13.72 15.22 2.24
N TYR A 121 -14.56 15.68 1.34
CA TYR A 121 -15.59 14.85 0.70
C TYR A 121 -14.98 13.71 -0.13
N LEU A 122 -14.06 14.02 -1.04
CA LEU A 122 -13.44 13.02 -1.91
C LEU A 122 -12.54 12.05 -1.15
N TRP A 123 -11.86 12.51 -0.10
CA TRP A 123 -11.05 11.65 0.77
C TRP A 123 -11.87 10.53 1.41
N GLY A 124 -13.12 10.82 1.77
CA GLY A 124 -14.04 9.81 2.32
C GLY A 124 -14.66 8.89 1.26
N GLN A 125 -14.70 9.30 -0.02
CA GLN A 125 -15.30 8.52 -1.10
C GLN A 125 -14.30 7.60 -1.81
N ILE A 126 -13.03 8.00 -1.90
CA ILE A 126 -12.00 7.22 -2.58
C ILE A 126 -11.59 6.03 -1.70
N PRO A 127 -11.78 4.79 -2.18
CA PRO A 127 -11.38 3.61 -1.42
C PRO A 127 -9.88 3.57 -1.17
N SER A 128 -9.46 3.08 0.00
CA SER A 128 -8.04 3.02 0.38
C SER A 128 -7.52 1.59 0.41
N GLU A 129 -6.36 1.37 -0.21
CA GLU A 129 -5.66 0.09 -0.25
C GLU A 129 -4.15 0.27 -0.12
N MET A 130 -3.40 -0.80 0.08
CA MET A 130 -1.95 -0.72 0.18
C MET A 130 -1.31 -0.44 -1.17
N ALA A 131 -1.67 -1.24 -2.18
CA ALA A 131 -1.27 -1.09 -3.56
C ALA A 131 -2.32 -1.72 -4.47
N PRO A 132 -2.52 -1.21 -5.70
CA PRO A 132 -3.43 -1.82 -6.65
C PRO A 132 -2.98 -3.23 -7.02
N LEU A 133 -3.95 -4.10 -7.30
CA LEU A 133 -3.65 -5.42 -7.85
C LEU A 133 -3.01 -5.26 -9.23
N GLU A 134 -1.94 -6.01 -9.43
CA GLU A 134 -1.18 -6.03 -10.67
C GLU A 134 -1.39 -7.33 -11.42
N ASP A 135 -1.50 -7.24 -12.73
CA ASP A 135 -1.43 -8.42 -13.58
C ASP A 135 0.03 -8.87 -13.67
N ARG A 136 0.34 -10.00 -13.02
CA ARG A 136 1.66 -10.64 -12.96
C ARG A 136 1.66 -12.01 -13.61
N SER A 137 0.64 -12.29 -14.39
CA SER A 137 0.47 -13.58 -15.04
C SER A 137 0.48 -14.76 -14.06
N MET A 138 0.05 -14.55 -12.79
CA MET A 138 0.09 -15.58 -11.75
C MET A 138 -1.15 -15.56 -10.86
N ILE A 139 -1.85 -16.70 -10.80
CA ILE A 139 -3.00 -16.94 -9.92
C ILE A 139 -2.66 -18.11 -8.99
N THR A 140 -3.11 -18.04 -7.75
CA THR A 140 -2.93 -19.11 -6.78
C THR A 140 -4.28 -19.54 -6.24
N ILE A 141 -4.55 -20.85 -6.24
CA ILE A 141 -5.73 -21.42 -5.56
C ILE A 141 -5.23 -22.16 -4.33
N ASN A 142 -5.72 -21.74 -3.17
CA ASN A 142 -5.44 -22.42 -1.92
C ASN A 142 -6.63 -23.31 -1.55
N THR A 143 -6.36 -24.58 -1.28
CA THR A 143 -7.36 -25.53 -0.79
C THR A 143 -7.09 -25.86 0.66
N ARG A 144 -8.15 -25.93 1.48
CA ARG A 144 -8.07 -26.31 2.89
C ARG A 144 -9.13 -27.36 3.21
N GLY A 145 -8.67 -28.47 3.74
CA GLY A 145 -9.53 -29.49 4.29
C GLY A 145 -10.14 -29.10 5.65
N ALA A 146 -11.12 -29.86 6.11
CA ALA A 146 -11.52 -29.80 7.51
C ALA A 146 -10.34 -30.21 8.41
N GLU A 147 -10.37 -29.78 9.68
CA GLU A 147 -9.34 -30.22 10.62
C GLU A 147 -9.38 -31.73 10.79
N GLY A 148 -8.21 -32.38 10.67
CA GLY A 148 -8.11 -33.84 10.65
C GLY A 148 -8.31 -34.51 9.28
N ALA A 149 -8.53 -33.73 8.21
CA ALA A 149 -8.63 -34.29 6.87
C ALA A 149 -7.33 -35.00 6.45
N THR A 150 -7.48 -36.17 5.83
CA THR A 150 -6.33 -36.96 5.37
C THR A 150 -5.69 -36.33 4.11
N TYR A 151 -4.44 -36.68 3.85
CA TYR A 151 -3.73 -36.29 2.64
C TYR A 151 -4.50 -36.72 1.38
N GLU A 152 -5.02 -37.95 1.33
CA GLU A 152 -5.71 -38.48 0.17
C GLU A 152 -6.99 -37.70 -0.14
N TYR A 153 -7.78 -37.40 0.90
CA TYR A 153 -8.99 -36.58 0.73
C TYR A 153 -8.67 -35.22 0.09
N LEU A 154 -7.62 -34.60 0.57
CA LEU A 154 -7.23 -33.27 0.06
C LEU A 154 -6.56 -33.36 -1.31
N ARG A 155 -5.79 -34.41 -1.58
CA ARG A 155 -5.25 -34.71 -2.90
C ARG A 155 -6.36 -34.80 -3.95
N ASP A 156 -7.35 -35.67 -3.68
CA ASP A 156 -8.46 -35.94 -4.61
C ASP A 156 -9.27 -34.64 -4.85
N TYR A 157 -9.49 -33.84 -3.79
CA TYR A 157 -10.15 -32.56 -3.94
C TYR A 157 -9.30 -31.53 -4.74
N THR A 158 -7.99 -31.48 -4.50
CA THR A 158 -7.09 -30.58 -5.22
C THR A 158 -6.99 -30.99 -6.70
N GLU A 159 -7.05 -32.27 -6.99
CA GLU A 159 -7.10 -32.82 -8.35
C GLU A 159 -8.41 -32.44 -9.05
N ASP A 160 -9.56 -32.56 -8.37
CA ASP A 160 -10.87 -32.06 -8.86
C ASP A 160 -10.84 -30.58 -9.21
N ILE A 161 -10.12 -29.76 -8.43
CA ILE A 161 -9.93 -28.32 -8.72
C ILE A 161 -8.98 -28.12 -9.90
N ASN A 162 -7.91 -28.91 -10.01
CA ASN A 162 -6.97 -28.82 -11.11
C ASN A 162 -7.66 -29.11 -12.47
N LEU A 163 -8.56 -30.07 -12.53
CA LEU A 163 -9.38 -30.33 -13.71
C LEU A 163 -10.28 -29.13 -14.09
N VAL A 164 -10.77 -28.39 -13.11
CA VAL A 164 -11.51 -27.15 -13.36
C VAL A 164 -10.59 -26.07 -13.94
N VAL A 165 -9.36 -25.95 -13.44
CA VAL A 165 -8.36 -25.02 -13.97
C VAL A 165 -8.06 -25.34 -15.43
N ASP A 166 -7.77 -26.61 -15.75
CA ASP A 166 -7.45 -27.06 -17.11
C ASP A 166 -8.61 -26.81 -18.10
N SER A 167 -9.86 -26.89 -17.61
CA SER A 167 -11.04 -26.65 -18.44
C SER A 167 -11.30 -25.16 -18.73
N LEU A 168 -10.96 -24.28 -17.78
CA LEU A 168 -11.24 -22.83 -17.86
C LEU A 168 -10.06 -22.03 -18.44
N ILE A 169 -8.85 -22.50 -18.24
CA ILE A 169 -7.60 -21.85 -18.69
C ILE A 169 -6.70 -22.91 -19.37
N PRO A 170 -7.11 -23.46 -20.50
CA PRO A 170 -6.35 -24.51 -21.19
C PRO A 170 -5.01 -24.01 -21.79
N ASP A 171 -4.86 -22.70 -21.89
CA ASP A 171 -3.69 -22.03 -22.44
C ASP A 171 -2.71 -21.54 -21.36
N ALA A 172 -2.84 -22.00 -20.09
CA ALA A 172 -1.89 -21.70 -19.04
C ALA A 172 -0.47 -22.17 -19.42
N ASP A 173 0.53 -21.34 -19.11
CA ASP A 173 1.94 -21.67 -19.37
C ASP A 173 2.41 -22.82 -18.47
N ALA A 174 2.01 -22.80 -17.21
CA ALA A 174 2.28 -23.89 -16.27
C ALA A 174 1.25 -23.94 -15.13
N VAL A 175 0.89 -25.15 -14.73
CA VAL A 175 0.07 -25.40 -13.54
C VAL A 175 0.82 -26.31 -12.59
N THR A 176 1.02 -25.88 -11.36
CA THR A 176 1.74 -26.65 -10.34
C THR A 176 0.85 -26.85 -9.13
N ALA A 177 0.45 -28.10 -8.88
CA ALA A 177 -0.30 -28.46 -7.69
C ALA A 177 0.62 -29.05 -6.62
N ARG A 178 0.50 -28.56 -5.40
CA ARG A 178 1.20 -29.07 -4.21
C ARG A 178 0.16 -29.37 -3.13
N VAL A 179 0.20 -30.58 -2.62
CA VAL A 179 -0.68 -31.02 -1.53
C VAL A 179 0.15 -31.42 -0.33
N SER A 180 -0.29 -31.04 0.84
CA SER A 180 0.26 -31.42 2.13
C SER A 180 -0.87 -31.79 3.08
N SER A 181 -0.56 -32.35 4.24
CA SER A 181 -1.58 -32.67 5.26
C SER A 181 -2.31 -31.37 5.66
N GLY A 182 -3.62 -31.31 5.42
CA GLY A 182 -4.50 -30.20 5.80
C GLY A 182 -4.57 -29.02 4.81
N SER A 183 -3.68 -28.91 3.81
CA SER A 183 -3.71 -27.82 2.83
C SER A 183 -3.17 -28.23 1.46
N GLY A 184 -3.75 -27.67 0.41
CA GLY A 184 -3.23 -27.75 -0.95
C GLY A 184 -3.06 -26.34 -1.54
N ASN A 185 -2.20 -26.24 -2.54
CA ASN A 185 -1.93 -25.02 -3.26
C ASN A 185 -1.75 -25.34 -4.75
N ILE A 186 -2.52 -24.68 -5.60
CA ILE A 186 -2.39 -24.75 -7.05
C ILE A 186 -1.89 -23.39 -7.52
N GLN A 187 -0.74 -23.36 -8.12
CA GLN A 187 -0.14 -22.17 -8.70
C GLN A 187 -0.29 -22.24 -10.22
N ILE A 188 -0.98 -21.27 -10.78
CA ILE A 188 -1.26 -21.15 -12.21
C ILE A 188 -0.45 -20.00 -12.74
N ARG A 189 0.43 -20.29 -13.68
CA ARG A 189 1.14 -19.29 -14.45
C ARG A 189 0.43 -19.12 -15.78
N LEU A 190 -0.08 -17.91 -16.02
CA LEU A 190 -0.70 -17.54 -17.28
C LEU A 190 0.39 -17.19 -18.29
N LYS A 191 0.06 -17.20 -19.58
CA LYS A 191 0.90 -16.61 -20.62
C LYS A 191 1.13 -15.12 -20.35
N ASP A 192 2.15 -14.56 -20.94
CA ASP A 192 2.43 -13.13 -20.84
C ASP A 192 1.23 -12.30 -21.32
N MET A 193 1.07 -11.11 -20.77
CA MET A 193 -0.10 -10.25 -21.03
C MET A 193 -0.32 -9.93 -22.51
N GLY A 194 0.74 -9.94 -23.34
CA GLY A 194 0.67 -9.73 -24.79
C GLY A 194 0.21 -10.95 -25.59
N ASP A 195 0.22 -12.15 -25.02
CA ASP A 195 -0.05 -13.42 -25.70
C ASP A 195 -1.40 -14.03 -25.30
N ARG A 196 -2.27 -13.27 -24.64
CA ARG A 196 -3.61 -13.68 -24.20
C ARG A 196 -4.65 -12.57 -24.36
N ASP A 197 -5.90 -12.98 -24.58
CA ASP A 197 -7.03 -12.07 -24.80
C ASP A 197 -7.81 -11.71 -23.52
N TYR A 198 -7.35 -12.14 -22.36
CA TYR A 198 -8.02 -11.92 -21.07
C TYR A 198 -7.03 -11.44 -20.01
N THR A 199 -7.52 -10.70 -19.04
CA THR A 199 -6.73 -10.23 -17.90
C THR A 199 -6.62 -11.30 -16.80
N GLN A 200 -5.60 -11.20 -15.95
CA GLN A 200 -5.48 -12.04 -14.75
C GLN A 200 -6.71 -11.90 -13.84
N MET A 201 -7.31 -10.70 -13.77
CA MET A 201 -8.48 -10.43 -12.94
C MET A 201 -9.71 -11.20 -13.45
N GLU A 202 -9.97 -11.17 -14.76
CA GLU A 202 -11.07 -11.93 -15.37
C GLU A 202 -10.90 -13.45 -15.22
N ALA A 203 -9.66 -13.95 -15.38
CA ALA A 203 -9.35 -15.35 -15.14
C ALA A 203 -9.58 -15.74 -13.66
N ALA A 204 -9.12 -14.92 -12.73
CA ALA A 204 -9.31 -15.14 -11.30
C ALA A 204 -10.79 -15.13 -10.90
N GLU A 205 -11.60 -14.26 -11.49
CA GLU A 205 -13.04 -14.20 -11.25
C GLU A 205 -13.74 -15.46 -11.75
N LYS A 206 -13.50 -15.89 -13.01
CA LYS A 206 -14.05 -17.13 -13.58
C LYS A 206 -13.69 -18.34 -12.72
N LEU A 207 -12.42 -18.45 -12.31
CA LEU A 207 -11.97 -19.50 -11.41
C LEU A 207 -12.67 -19.44 -10.05
N SER A 208 -12.81 -18.24 -9.47
CA SER A 208 -13.47 -18.04 -8.18
C SER A 208 -14.92 -18.52 -8.19
N GLN A 209 -15.66 -18.19 -9.25
CA GLN A 209 -17.04 -18.62 -9.45
C GLN A 209 -17.16 -20.15 -9.61
N ALA A 210 -16.22 -20.77 -10.33
CA ALA A 210 -16.22 -22.22 -10.55
C ALA A 210 -15.82 -22.99 -9.29
N VAL A 211 -14.82 -22.50 -8.57
CA VAL A 211 -14.31 -23.12 -7.34
C VAL A 211 -15.34 -23.06 -6.21
N LYS A 212 -16.13 -21.99 -6.10
CA LYS A 212 -17.24 -21.87 -5.13
C LYS A 212 -18.30 -22.97 -5.26
N LYS A 213 -18.46 -23.56 -6.44
CA LYS A 213 -19.40 -24.68 -6.67
C LYS A 213 -18.90 -26.01 -6.12
N LYS A 214 -17.63 -26.12 -5.77
CA LYS A 214 -17.00 -27.33 -5.24
C LYS A 214 -17.00 -27.30 -3.72
N THR A 215 -17.94 -28.02 -3.09
CA THR A 215 -18.23 -27.90 -1.65
C THR A 215 -17.55 -28.96 -0.76
N LYS A 216 -16.83 -29.95 -1.33
CA LYS A 216 -16.16 -31.02 -0.56
C LYS A 216 -15.16 -30.48 0.46
N ALA A 217 -14.41 -29.44 0.10
CA ALA A 217 -13.49 -28.70 0.99
C ALA A 217 -13.53 -27.21 0.66
N ARG A 218 -12.81 -26.40 1.41
CA ARG A 218 -12.72 -24.96 1.13
C ARG A 218 -11.61 -24.69 0.14
N ALA A 219 -11.92 -23.95 -0.93
CA ALA A 219 -10.93 -23.48 -1.87
C ALA A 219 -11.18 -22.01 -2.19
N PHE A 220 -10.11 -21.25 -2.37
CA PHE A 220 -10.18 -19.84 -2.68
C PHE A 220 -9.08 -19.42 -3.64
N VAL A 221 -9.47 -18.58 -4.59
CA VAL A 221 -8.60 -18.00 -5.59
C VAL A 221 -7.97 -16.75 -5.02
N GLN A 222 -6.67 -16.63 -5.11
CA GLN A 222 -5.91 -15.52 -4.61
C GLN A 222 -5.00 -14.97 -5.70
N GLN A 223 -5.00 -13.66 -5.85
CA GLN A 223 -4.04 -12.92 -6.65
C GLN A 223 -2.91 -12.42 -5.75
N GLN A 224 -1.70 -12.38 -6.27
CA GLN A 224 -0.55 -11.94 -5.50
C GLN A 224 -0.59 -10.43 -5.27
N SER A 225 -0.49 -10.01 -4.01
CA SER A 225 -0.32 -8.60 -3.66
C SER A 225 0.99 -8.06 -4.23
N SER A 226 0.98 -6.78 -4.61
CA SER A 226 2.17 -6.08 -5.12
C SER A 226 3.21 -5.82 -4.05
N PHE A 227 2.80 -5.78 -2.80
CA PHE A 227 3.66 -5.52 -1.64
C PHE A 227 3.58 -6.62 -0.61
N GLY A 228 4.70 -6.85 0.06
CA GLY A 228 4.82 -7.47 1.36
C GLY A 228 4.44 -8.94 1.39
N GLY A 229 3.74 -9.41 2.21
CA GLY A 229 3.17 -10.65 2.64
C GLY A 229 3.71 -11.98 2.08
N ARG A 230 3.66 -13.01 2.88
CA ARG A 230 3.89 -14.38 2.42
C ARG A 230 2.89 -14.71 1.31
N ARG A 231 3.35 -15.34 0.23
CA ARG A 231 2.62 -15.72 -0.99
C ARG A 231 1.23 -16.36 -0.83
N SER A 232 0.73 -16.54 0.38
CA SER A 232 -0.45 -17.33 0.70
C SER A 232 -1.34 -16.75 1.81
N SER A 233 -1.24 -15.46 2.13
CA SER A 233 -2.08 -14.84 3.16
C SER A 233 -3.23 -14.04 2.56
N MET A 234 -4.40 -14.11 3.21
CA MET A 234 -5.52 -13.24 2.88
C MET A 234 -5.20 -11.79 3.25
N PRO A 235 -5.74 -10.79 2.52
CA PRO A 235 -5.40 -9.37 2.72
C PRO A 235 -5.76 -8.84 4.11
N ILE A 236 -6.86 -9.32 4.69
CA ILE A 236 -7.24 -8.98 6.06
C ILE A 236 -6.66 -10.03 7.01
N GLN A 237 -5.91 -9.57 8.00
CA GLN A 237 -5.39 -10.38 9.11
C GLN A 237 -5.61 -9.64 10.42
N TYR A 238 -6.69 -10.00 11.10
CA TYR A 238 -7.15 -9.38 12.33
C TYR A 238 -6.89 -10.31 13.52
N VAL A 239 -6.11 -9.87 14.49
CA VAL A 239 -5.65 -10.69 15.61
C VAL A 239 -6.45 -10.33 16.86
N LEU A 240 -7.21 -11.30 17.36
CA LEU A 240 -7.84 -11.21 18.67
C LEU A 240 -6.88 -11.76 19.72
N GLN A 241 -6.70 -11.04 20.80
CA GLN A 241 -5.83 -11.39 21.93
C GLN A 241 -6.64 -11.47 23.20
N ALA A 242 -6.43 -12.52 23.97
CA ALA A 242 -7.08 -12.71 25.27
C ALA A 242 -6.08 -13.17 26.34
N THR A 243 -6.50 -13.13 27.58
CA THR A 243 -5.69 -13.61 28.71
C THR A 243 -5.63 -15.13 28.79
N ASN A 244 -6.69 -15.81 28.37
CA ASN A 244 -6.80 -17.27 28.37
C ASN A 244 -7.54 -17.76 27.12
N ILE A 245 -7.44 -19.06 26.85
CA ILE A 245 -8.00 -19.69 25.66
C ILE A 245 -9.53 -19.86 25.74
N GLU A 246 -10.07 -20.06 26.93
CA GLU A 246 -11.49 -20.28 27.16
C GLU A 246 -12.33 -19.06 26.77
N LYS A 247 -11.76 -17.85 26.91
CA LYS A 247 -12.39 -16.62 26.42
C LYS A 247 -12.47 -16.59 24.90
N LEU A 248 -11.40 -16.99 24.21
CA LEU A 248 -11.39 -17.07 22.75
C LEU A 248 -12.37 -18.12 22.25
N GLU A 249 -12.44 -19.29 22.90
CA GLU A 249 -13.37 -20.35 22.56
C GLU A 249 -14.83 -19.88 22.53
N LYS A 250 -15.22 -19.04 23.50
CA LYS A 250 -16.59 -18.51 23.61
C LYS A 250 -16.90 -17.41 22.61
N VAL A 251 -15.92 -16.54 22.33
CA VAL A 251 -16.13 -15.33 21.51
C VAL A 251 -15.95 -15.61 20.01
N LEU A 252 -15.02 -16.49 19.64
CA LEU A 252 -14.71 -16.74 18.23
C LEU A 252 -15.92 -17.17 17.38
N PRO A 253 -16.82 -18.07 17.82
CA PRO A 253 -17.99 -18.43 17.02
C PRO A 253 -18.88 -17.23 16.70
N VAL A 254 -19.17 -16.40 17.70
CA VAL A 254 -20.02 -15.20 17.55
C VAL A 254 -19.35 -14.16 16.64
N PHE A 255 -18.05 -13.97 16.82
CA PHE A 255 -17.29 -13.05 15.98
C PHE A 255 -17.28 -13.51 14.51
N MET A 256 -17.00 -14.79 14.28
CA MET A 256 -16.95 -15.36 12.93
C MET A 256 -18.31 -15.34 12.25
N GLU A 257 -19.40 -15.56 12.97
CA GLU A 257 -20.77 -15.45 12.44
C GLU A 257 -21.02 -14.06 11.86
N LYS A 258 -20.72 -12.99 12.61
CA LYS A 258 -20.84 -11.61 12.14
C LYS A 258 -19.92 -11.30 10.95
N VAL A 259 -18.72 -11.88 10.92
CA VAL A 259 -17.82 -11.73 9.78
C VAL A 259 -18.39 -12.42 8.53
N TYR A 260 -18.99 -13.59 8.65
CA TYR A 260 -19.62 -14.31 7.53
C TYR A 260 -20.87 -13.60 6.99
N GLU A 261 -21.63 -12.93 7.85
CA GLU A 261 -22.81 -12.17 7.45
C GLU A 261 -22.48 -10.84 6.76
N ASN A 262 -21.28 -10.31 6.95
CA ASN A 262 -20.89 -9.01 6.42
C ASN A 262 -20.53 -9.10 4.92
N PRO A 263 -21.22 -8.36 4.03
CA PRO A 263 -21.04 -8.44 2.58
C PRO A 263 -19.68 -7.92 2.08
N VAL A 264 -18.89 -7.28 2.93
CA VAL A 264 -17.53 -6.80 2.59
C VAL A 264 -16.56 -7.97 2.48
N PHE A 265 -16.83 -9.08 3.17
CA PHE A 265 -15.97 -10.25 3.16
C PHE A 265 -16.53 -11.32 2.23
N GLN A 266 -15.70 -11.79 1.30
CA GLN A 266 -16.05 -12.90 0.43
C GLN A 266 -15.89 -14.24 1.16
N MET A 267 -14.90 -14.31 2.05
CA MET A 267 -14.49 -15.50 2.78
C MET A 267 -13.75 -15.09 4.05
N ALA A 268 -13.91 -15.85 5.11
CA ALA A 268 -13.11 -15.71 6.31
C ALA A 268 -12.70 -17.09 6.85
N ASP A 269 -11.56 -17.15 7.51
CA ASP A 269 -11.06 -18.31 8.23
C ASP A 269 -10.31 -17.84 9.50
N VAL A 270 -10.30 -18.67 10.51
CA VAL A 270 -9.56 -18.44 11.75
C VAL A 270 -8.50 -19.54 11.94
N ASP A 271 -7.34 -19.16 12.41
CA ASP A 271 -6.24 -20.10 12.67
C ASP A 271 -6.48 -20.98 13.89
N LEU A 272 -7.10 -20.44 14.95
CA LEU A 272 -7.45 -21.17 16.17
C LEU A 272 -8.83 -21.82 15.99
N LYS A 273 -8.84 -23.15 15.85
CA LYS A 273 -10.07 -23.94 15.66
C LYS A 273 -10.21 -24.96 16.78
N PHE A 274 -11.39 -25.04 17.35
CA PHE A 274 -11.75 -26.00 18.38
C PHE A 274 -12.56 -27.15 17.75
N SER A 275 -12.02 -27.75 16.68
CA SER A 275 -12.79 -28.73 15.90
C SER A 275 -11.98 -29.97 15.51
N MET A 276 -10.74 -30.09 15.96
CA MET A 276 -9.93 -31.28 15.66
C MET A 276 -10.31 -32.43 16.57
N PRO A 277 -10.79 -33.55 16.02
CA PRO A 277 -11.04 -34.76 16.81
C PRO A 277 -9.73 -35.30 17.38
N GLU A 278 -9.68 -35.57 18.67
CA GLU A 278 -8.56 -36.23 19.33
C GLU A 278 -9.03 -37.40 20.16
N LEU A 279 -8.15 -38.35 20.33
CA LEU A 279 -8.34 -39.45 21.25
C LEU A 279 -7.41 -39.26 22.45
N ARG A 280 -8.01 -39.06 23.62
CA ARG A 280 -7.29 -39.03 24.89
C ARG A 280 -7.15 -40.46 25.41
N ILE A 281 -5.91 -40.81 25.68
CA ILE A 281 -5.57 -42.14 26.21
C ILE A 281 -5.32 -41.99 27.70
N HIS A 282 -6.24 -42.48 28.51
CA HIS A 282 -6.11 -42.56 29.96
C HIS A 282 -5.49 -43.88 30.33
N ILE A 283 -4.31 -43.87 30.92
CA ILE A 283 -3.58 -45.06 31.33
C ILE A 283 -3.97 -45.41 32.77
N ASN A 284 -4.51 -46.62 32.97
CA ASN A 284 -4.74 -47.16 34.29
C ASN A 284 -3.41 -47.67 34.89
N ARG A 285 -2.75 -46.81 35.66
CA ARG A 285 -1.39 -47.07 36.19
C ARG A 285 -1.38 -48.28 37.17
N ASP A 286 -2.45 -48.47 37.93
CA ASP A 286 -2.53 -49.57 38.90
C ASP A 286 -2.63 -50.91 38.18
N LYS A 287 -3.48 -51.03 37.17
CA LYS A 287 -3.56 -52.22 36.33
C LYS A 287 -2.24 -52.45 35.56
N ALA A 288 -1.61 -51.43 35.04
CA ALA A 288 -0.34 -51.53 34.33
C ALA A 288 0.76 -52.10 35.25
N ASN A 289 0.86 -51.59 36.47
CA ASN A 289 1.82 -52.07 37.46
C ASN A 289 1.59 -53.54 37.85
N ILE A 290 0.32 -53.92 38.11
CA ILE A 290 -0.06 -55.31 38.42
C ILE A 290 0.31 -56.27 37.27
N MET A 291 0.15 -55.80 36.02
CA MET A 291 0.46 -56.60 34.83
C MET A 291 1.94 -56.54 34.41
N GLY A 292 2.75 -55.80 35.16
CA GLY A 292 4.19 -55.65 34.89
C GLY A 292 4.52 -54.88 33.62
N VAL A 293 3.67 -53.91 33.26
CA VAL A 293 3.88 -53.02 32.10
C VAL A 293 4.17 -51.60 32.57
N SER A 294 5.31 -51.06 32.17
CA SER A 294 5.63 -49.67 32.50
C SER A 294 4.89 -48.69 31.60
N THR A 295 4.58 -47.50 32.12
CA THR A 295 4.01 -46.39 31.32
C THR A 295 4.92 -46.03 30.13
N ARG A 296 6.25 -46.21 30.31
CA ARG A 296 7.24 -45.99 29.26
C ARG A 296 7.05 -46.96 28.10
N ASP A 297 6.96 -48.27 28.39
CA ASP A 297 6.81 -49.30 27.37
C ASP A 297 5.52 -49.10 26.57
N LEU A 298 4.43 -48.67 27.25
CA LEU A 298 3.17 -48.33 26.63
C LEU A 298 3.32 -47.12 25.67
N SER A 299 3.97 -46.04 26.14
CA SER A 299 4.20 -44.85 25.33
C SER A 299 5.10 -45.12 24.13
N GLU A 300 6.19 -45.88 24.33
CA GLU A 300 7.12 -46.25 23.24
C GLU A 300 6.40 -47.14 22.20
N THR A 301 5.56 -48.10 22.63
CA THR A 301 4.78 -48.94 21.71
C THR A 301 3.82 -48.13 20.87
N LEU A 302 3.11 -47.15 21.46
CA LEU A 302 2.25 -46.23 20.71
C LEU A 302 3.05 -45.39 19.75
N GLN A 303 4.20 -44.86 20.20
CA GLN A 303 5.08 -44.06 19.37
C GLN A 303 5.62 -44.84 18.17
N TYR A 304 6.13 -46.06 18.39
CA TYR A 304 6.64 -46.92 17.31
C TYR A 304 5.53 -47.33 16.32
N GLY A 305 4.34 -47.60 16.84
CA GLY A 305 3.24 -48.06 16.00
C GLY A 305 2.57 -46.96 15.16
N LEU A 306 2.42 -45.76 15.71
CA LEU A 306 1.57 -44.71 15.13
C LEU A 306 2.31 -43.56 14.48
N SER A 307 3.51 -43.19 14.98
CA SER A 307 4.22 -41.97 14.53
C SER A 307 5.35 -42.21 13.52
N GLY A 308 5.52 -43.45 13.03
CA GLY A 308 6.54 -43.74 12.02
C GLY A 308 7.96 -43.55 12.56
N GLN A 309 8.32 -44.29 13.62
CA GLN A 309 9.63 -44.17 14.27
C GLN A 309 10.76 -44.60 13.34
N ARG A 310 11.82 -43.79 13.29
CA ARG A 310 13.06 -44.15 12.62
C ARG A 310 13.77 -45.27 13.42
N MET A 311 13.89 -46.45 12.79
CA MET A 311 14.54 -47.62 13.36
C MET A 311 16.04 -47.71 13.04
N GLY A 312 16.47 -47.08 11.94
CA GLY A 312 17.87 -47.11 11.52
C GLY A 312 18.09 -46.48 10.15
N TYR A 313 19.26 -46.75 9.60
CA TYR A 313 19.65 -46.31 8.27
C TYR A 313 20.20 -47.48 7.46
N PHE A 314 20.04 -47.43 6.15
CA PHE A 314 20.79 -48.26 5.22
C PHE A 314 21.42 -47.40 4.12
N TYR A 315 22.50 -47.91 3.56
CA TYR A 315 23.24 -47.23 2.50
C TYR A 315 23.01 -47.94 1.16
N LEU A 316 22.63 -47.15 0.15
CA LEU A 316 22.45 -47.65 -1.22
C LEU A 316 22.96 -46.60 -2.21
N ASN A 317 23.83 -47.03 -3.15
CA ASN A 317 24.41 -46.17 -4.18
C ASN A 317 25.05 -44.86 -3.62
N GLY A 318 25.76 -44.95 -2.50
CA GLY A 318 26.41 -43.80 -1.86
C GLY A 318 25.49 -42.83 -1.13
N LYS A 319 24.19 -43.13 -1.03
CA LYS A 319 23.22 -42.33 -0.29
C LYS A 319 22.73 -43.08 0.94
N GLN A 320 22.44 -42.36 2.00
CA GLN A 320 21.87 -42.87 3.24
C GLN A 320 20.35 -42.73 3.22
N TYR A 321 19.65 -43.83 3.51
CA TYR A 321 18.18 -43.90 3.59
C TYR A 321 17.74 -44.26 5.00
N GLU A 322 16.62 -43.66 5.44
CA GLU A 322 16.01 -43.95 6.73
C GLU A 322 15.11 -45.18 6.64
N ILE A 323 15.13 -46.03 7.67
CA ILE A 323 14.18 -47.13 7.85
C ILE A 323 13.14 -46.62 8.84
N LEU A 324 11.91 -46.44 8.36
CA LEU A 324 10.77 -46.05 9.18
C LEU A 324 9.90 -47.30 9.46
N GLY A 325 9.60 -47.55 10.73
CA GLY A 325 8.71 -48.59 11.16
C GLY A 325 7.37 -48.03 11.63
N GLU A 326 6.28 -48.57 11.13
CA GLU A 326 4.94 -48.18 11.55
C GLU A 326 3.97 -49.37 11.38
N ILE A 327 2.85 -49.36 12.12
CA ILE A 327 1.78 -50.36 11.95
C ILE A 327 1.10 -50.12 10.59
N ASN A 328 0.74 -51.22 9.90
CA ASN A 328 0.05 -51.14 8.62
C ASN A 328 -1.20 -50.24 8.74
N ARG A 329 -1.40 -49.37 7.77
CA ARG A 329 -2.48 -48.38 7.74
C ARG A 329 -3.88 -48.99 7.95
N GLN A 330 -4.11 -50.19 7.40
CA GLN A 330 -5.40 -50.91 7.57
C GLN A 330 -5.67 -51.34 9.02
N GLN A 331 -4.62 -51.44 9.85
CA GLN A 331 -4.69 -51.85 11.25
C GLN A 331 -4.59 -50.67 12.23
N ARG A 332 -4.70 -49.42 11.73
CA ARG A 332 -4.70 -48.19 12.54
C ARG A 332 -5.71 -47.15 12.04
N ASN A 333 -6.79 -47.59 11.38
CA ASN A 333 -7.77 -46.70 10.79
C ASN A 333 -8.90 -46.31 11.75
N LYS A 334 -9.11 -47.07 12.81
CA LYS A 334 -10.22 -46.88 13.76
C LYS A 334 -9.69 -46.77 15.20
N PRO A 335 -10.37 -46.02 16.08
CA PRO A 335 -10.02 -45.98 17.50
C PRO A 335 -9.93 -47.36 18.15
N ALA A 336 -10.78 -48.30 17.72
CA ALA A 336 -10.77 -49.68 18.19
C ALA A 336 -9.46 -50.41 17.88
N ASP A 337 -8.74 -50.05 16.82
CA ASP A 337 -7.49 -50.70 16.43
C ASP A 337 -6.39 -50.47 17.47
N LEU A 338 -6.42 -49.35 18.21
CA LEU A 338 -5.48 -49.08 19.32
C LEU A 338 -5.64 -50.12 20.44
N ARG A 339 -6.85 -50.60 20.68
CA ARG A 339 -7.13 -51.60 21.70
C ARG A 339 -6.55 -52.97 21.35
N ALA A 340 -6.36 -53.26 20.07
CA ALA A 340 -5.84 -54.50 19.56
C ALA A 340 -4.31 -54.64 19.61
N ILE A 341 -3.59 -53.56 19.98
CA ILE A 341 -2.12 -53.57 20.11
C ILE A 341 -1.71 -54.36 21.34
N TYR A 342 -0.65 -55.17 21.23
CA TYR A 342 -0.09 -55.95 22.32
C TYR A 342 1.22 -55.34 22.84
N LEU A 343 1.39 -55.42 24.15
CA LEU A 343 2.56 -54.97 24.88
C LEU A 343 3.23 -56.17 25.57
N ARG A 344 4.54 -56.11 25.66
CA ARG A 344 5.29 -57.12 26.39
C ARG A 344 5.45 -56.73 27.87
N SER A 345 4.96 -57.57 28.80
CA SER A 345 5.20 -57.42 30.24
C SER A 345 6.64 -57.74 30.62
N SER A 346 7.06 -57.26 31.78
CA SER A 346 8.34 -57.64 32.41
C SER A 346 8.53 -59.16 32.51
N ASP A 347 7.45 -59.93 32.69
CA ASP A 347 7.41 -61.41 32.74
C ASP A 347 7.45 -62.06 31.34
N GLY A 348 7.55 -61.29 30.28
CA GLY A 348 7.59 -61.78 28.90
C GLY A 348 6.22 -62.11 28.28
N LYS A 349 5.13 -61.95 29.00
CA LYS A 349 3.76 -62.18 28.51
C LYS A 349 3.28 -61.05 27.62
N MET A 350 2.49 -61.37 26.59
CA MET A 350 1.84 -60.38 25.73
C MET A 350 0.50 -59.96 26.33
N ILE A 351 0.37 -58.65 26.62
CA ILE A 351 -0.81 -58.05 27.23
C ILE A 351 -1.45 -57.13 26.21
N GLN A 352 -2.74 -57.28 26.01
CA GLN A 352 -3.51 -56.45 25.12
C GLN A 352 -3.70 -55.06 25.74
N MET A 353 -3.52 -54.01 24.94
CA MET A 353 -3.55 -52.59 25.38
C MET A 353 -4.92 -52.21 25.97
N ASP A 354 -6.01 -52.78 25.48
CA ASP A 354 -7.38 -52.54 25.99
C ASP A 354 -7.51 -52.78 27.50
N ASN A 355 -6.69 -53.67 28.08
CA ASN A 355 -6.70 -53.90 29.53
C ASN A 355 -6.07 -52.77 30.35
N LEU A 356 -5.29 -51.90 29.69
CA LEU A 356 -4.43 -50.90 30.34
C LEU A 356 -4.87 -49.45 30.08
N ILE A 357 -5.70 -49.24 29.06
CA ILE A 357 -6.08 -47.88 28.63
C ILE A 357 -7.60 -47.71 28.54
N GLU A 358 -8.03 -46.49 28.76
CA GLU A 358 -9.38 -46.03 28.45
C GLU A 358 -9.27 -44.93 27.37
N LEU A 359 -10.10 -45.02 26.32
CA LEU A 359 -10.11 -44.09 25.22
C LEU A 359 -11.28 -43.14 25.36
N GLU A 360 -10.99 -41.85 25.44
CA GLU A 360 -11.96 -40.76 25.45
C GLU A 360 -11.88 -40.00 24.14
N SER A 361 -13.01 -39.85 23.43
CA SER A 361 -13.08 -38.96 22.26
C SER A 361 -13.32 -37.55 22.72
N SER A 362 -12.44 -36.63 22.33
CA SER A 362 -12.46 -35.24 22.68
C SER A 362 -12.27 -34.37 21.44
N ILE A 363 -12.48 -33.08 21.59
CA ILE A 363 -12.20 -32.07 20.57
C ILE A 363 -11.22 -31.09 21.16
N ALA A 364 -10.15 -30.81 20.45
CA ALA A 364 -9.12 -29.87 20.92
C ALA A 364 -8.61 -28.98 19.77
N PRO A 365 -8.05 -27.82 20.07
CA PRO A 365 -7.35 -27.03 19.08
C PRO A 365 -6.02 -27.72 18.72
N PRO A 366 -5.75 -27.93 17.43
CA PRO A 366 -4.51 -28.62 16.99
C PRO A 366 -3.25 -27.81 17.26
N LYS A 367 -3.40 -26.49 17.32
CA LYS A 367 -2.30 -25.53 17.56
C LYS A 367 -2.77 -24.40 18.45
N LEU A 368 -1.88 -23.95 19.32
CA LEU A 368 -2.08 -22.78 20.17
C LEU A 368 -1.24 -21.63 19.62
N TYR A 369 -1.89 -20.48 19.43
CA TYR A 369 -1.23 -19.29 18.88
C TYR A 369 -1.04 -18.22 19.95
N ARG A 370 0.05 -17.51 19.85
CA ARG A 370 0.34 -16.33 20.68
C ARG A 370 0.84 -15.19 19.84
N TYR A 371 0.32 -14.01 20.12
CA TYR A 371 0.75 -12.75 19.54
C TYR A 371 1.09 -11.78 20.65
N ASN A 372 2.27 -11.17 20.63
CA ASN A 372 2.75 -10.29 21.69
C ASN A 372 2.60 -10.89 23.11
N ARG A 373 2.90 -12.19 23.27
CA ARG A 373 2.81 -12.99 24.51
C ARG A 373 1.39 -13.33 24.99
N PHE A 374 0.34 -12.77 24.41
CA PHE A 374 -1.05 -13.12 24.69
C PHE A 374 -1.50 -14.32 23.89
N VAL A 375 -2.41 -15.09 24.44
CA VAL A 375 -3.11 -16.13 23.66
C VAL A 375 -3.91 -15.43 22.57
N SER A 376 -3.82 -15.91 21.35
CA SER A 376 -4.39 -15.20 20.21
C SER A 376 -5.08 -16.10 19.21
N ALA A 377 -6.01 -15.53 18.47
CA ALA A 377 -6.58 -16.09 17.26
C ALA A 377 -6.48 -15.07 16.14
N THR A 378 -5.98 -15.50 14.99
CA THR A 378 -5.88 -14.63 13.81
C THR A 378 -7.01 -14.95 12.86
N ILE A 379 -7.87 -13.97 12.64
CA ILE A 379 -8.94 -14.04 11.64
C ILE A 379 -8.36 -13.52 10.33
N SER A 380 -8.37 -14.39 9.32
CA SER A 380 -7.95 -14.05 7.96
C SER A 380 -9.17 -13.95 7.08
N ALA A 381 -9.35 -12.83 6.37
CA ALA A 381 -10.49 -12.64 5.48
C ALA A 381 -10.07 -12.16 4.09
N GLY A 382 -10.74 -12.70 3.08
CA GLY A 382 -10.70 -12.24 1.71
C GLY A 382 -11.79 -11.19 1.49
N LEU A 383 -11.51 -10.19 0.68
CA LEU A 383 -12.44 -9.11 0.38
C LEU A 383 -13.36 -9.49 -0.76
N ALA A 384 -14.60 -8.99 -0.74
CA ALA A 384 -15.51 -9.07 -1.86
C ALA A 384 -15.01 -8.17 -3.00
N GLU A 385 -15.48 -8.44 -4.21
CA GLU A 385 -15.11 -7.68 -5.40
C GLU A 385 -15.39 -6.18 -5.22
N GLY A 386 -14.44 -5.34 -5.64
CA GLY A 386 -14.53 -3.89 -5.48
C GLY A 386 -14.35 -3.37 -4.05
N LYS A 387 -14.07 -4.24 -3.06
CA LYS A 387 -13.79 -3.83 -1.68
C LYS A 387 -12.28 -3.75 -1.42
N THR A 388 -11.89 -2.83 -0.54
CA THR A 388 -10.49 -2.56 -0.22
C THR A 388 -10.11 -2.97 1.20
N ILE A 389 -8.81 -3.09 1.46
CA ILE A 389 -8.27 -3.44 2.79
C ILE A 389 -8.75 -2.43 3.84
N GLY A 390 -8.78 -1.15 3.51
CA GLY A 390 -9.26 -0.11 4.42
C GLY A 390 -10.70 -0.36 4.87
N GLN A 391 -11.61 -0.59 3.91
CA GLN A 391 -13.00 -0.90 4.20
C GLN A 391 -13.16 -2.18 5.04
N GLY A 392 -12.38 -3.22 4.69
CA GLY A 392 -12.39 -4.48 5.44
C GLY A 392 -11.94 -4.32 6.90
N LEU A 393 -10.90 -3.50 7.15
CA LEU A 393 -10.43 -3.23 8.50
C LEU A 393 -11.43 -2.40 9.31
N ASP A 394 -12.07 -1.42 8.70
CA ASP A 394 -13.09 -0.61 9.36
C ASP A 394 -14.31 -1.45 9.78
N GLU A 395 -14.71 -2.43 8.95
CA GLU A 395 -15.77 -3.37 9.31
C GLU A 395 -15.33 -4.35 10.41
N MET A 396 -14.09 -4.86 10.37
CA MET A 396 -13.55 -5.68 11.48
C MET A 396 -13.51 -4.90 12.80
N ASP A 397 -13.11 -3.62 12.77
CA ASP A 397 -13.09 -2.75 13.95
C ASP A 397 -14.52 -2.49 14.49
N LYS A 398 -15.54 -2.41 13.62
CA LYS A 398 -16.96 -2.31 14.04
C LYS A 398 -17.43 -3.60 14.71
N ILE A 399 -17.20 -4.74 14.08
CA ILE A 399 -17.55 -6.06 14.64
C ILE A 399 -16.85 -6.26 16.00
N ALA A 400 -15.58 -5.86 16.10
CA ALA A 400 -14.82 -5.96 17.34
C ALA A 400 -15.45 -5.14 18.47
N LYS A 401 -15.88 -3.91 18.18
CA LYS A 401 -16.57 -3.06 19.18
C LYS A 401 -17.93 -3.60 19.63
N GLU A 402 -18.60 -4.37 18.80
CA GLU A 402 -19.91 -4.96 19.12
C GLU A 402 -19.78 -6.26 19.93
N VAL A 403 -18.75 -7.06 19.66
CA VAL A 403 -18.64 -8.44 20.18
C VAL A 403 -17.67 -8.55 21.36
N LEU A 404 -16.61 -7.72 21.36
CA LEU A 404 -15.53 -7.82 22.34
C LEU A 404 -15.78 -6.92 23.56
N ASP A 405 -15.45 -7.41 24.73
CA ASP A 405 -15.36 -6.61 25.96
C ASP A 405 -13.94 -6.03 26.16
N ASP A 406 -13.78 -5.19 27.19
CA ASP A 406 -12.51 -4.51 27.51
C ASP A 406 -11.36 -5.46 27.90
N THR A 407 -11.63 -6.75 28.08
CA THR A 407 -10.63 -7.76 28.45
C THR A 407 -9.90 -8.31 27.22
N PHE A 408 -10.43 -8.08 26.03
CA PHE A 408 -9.78 -8.43 24.76
C PHE A 408 -8.95 -7.27 24.25
N ARG A 409 -7.91 -7.63 23.50
CA ARG A 409 -7.11 -6.68 22.70
C ARG A 409 -7.15 -7.09 21.25
N THR A 410 -7.15 -6.12 20.38
CA THR A 410 -7.06 -6.32 18.94
C THR A 410 -5.69 -5.88 18.44
N SER A 411 -5.18 -6.57 17.44
CA SER A 411 -3.95 -6.20 16.74
C SER A 411 -4.07 -6.59 15.27
N LEU A 412 -3.18 -6.10 14.46
CA LEU A 412 -3.11 -6.44 13.05
C LEU A 412 -1.84 -7.25 12.76
N SER A 413 -1.91 -8.12 11.76
CA SER A 413 -0.78 -8.90 11.27
C SER A 413 -0.69 -8.80 9.74
N GLY A 414 0.44 -9.23 9.17
CA GLY A 414 0.64 -9.27 7.72
C GLY A 414 0.33 -7.96 6.99
N ASP A 415 -0.35 -8.07 5.84
CA ASP A 415 -0.66 -6.94 4.97
C ASP A 415 -1.52 -5.87 5.65
N SER A 416 -2.42 -6.28 6.55
CA SER A 416 -3.25 -5.36 7.35
C SER A 416 -2.42 -4.47 8.28
N LYS A 417 -1.40 -5.04 8.92
CA LYS A 417 -0.47 -4.28 9.77
C LYS A 417 0.37 -3.33 8.93
N GLU A 418 0.93 -3.81 7.83
CA GLU A 418 1.73 -2.98 6.93
C GLU A 418 0.92 -1.82 6.34
N PHE A 419 -0.34 -2.06 5.98
CA PHE A 419 -1.25 -1.01 5.51
C PHE A 419 -1.46 0.09 6.57
N ARG A 420 -1.77 -0.27 7.81
CA ARG A 420 -2.02 0.70 8.90
C ARG A 420 -0.75 1.49 9.24
N GLU A 421 0.39 0.82 9.34
CA GLU A 421 1.68 1.45 9.64
C GLU A 421 2.16 2.36 8.50
N SER A 422 2.00 1.92 7.25
CA SER A 422 2.35 2.73 6.07
C SER A 422 1.50 4.00 5.97
N SER A 423 0.19 3.89 6.19
CA SER A 423 -0.72 5.04 6.14
C SER A 423 -0.38 6.09 7.20
N SER A 424 -0.05 5.66 8.42
CA SER A 424 0.35 6.58 9.50
C SER A 424 1.70 7.24 9.24
N SER A 425 2.67 6.48 8.74
CA SER A 425 4.01 6.97 8.40
C SER A 425 3.98 7.97 7.23
N LEU A 426 3.15 7.72 6.21
CA LEU A 426 2.97 8.65 5.09
C LEU A 426 2.30 9.96 5.52
N MET A 427 1.31 9.89 6.42
CA MET A 427 0.68 11.10 6.98
C MET A 427 1.70 11.93 7.77
N PHE A 428 2.53 11.28 8.59
CA PHE A 428 3.61 11.96 9.31
C PHE A 428 4.61 12.62 8.34
N ALA A 429 5.05 11.88 7.31
CA ALA A 429 5.96 12.41 6.29
C ALA A 429 5.35 13.60 5.54
N PHE A 430 4.06 13.54 5.22
CA PHE A 430 3.32 14.64 4.59
C PHE A 430 3.31 15.91 5.44
N VAL A 431 2.93 15.80 6.72
CA VAL A 431 2.90 16.94 7.64
C VAL A 431 4.31 17.51 7.84
N LEU A 432 5.31 16.64 8.02
CA LEU A 432 6.70 17.06 8.17
C LEU A 432 7.23 17.77 6.92
N ALA A 433 6.88 17.30 5.72
CA ALA A 433 7.22 17.95 4.46
C ALA A 433 6.62 19.37 4.37
N LEU A 434 5.35 19.53 4.75
CA LEU A 434 4.70 20.85 4.80
C LEU A 434 5.42 21.81 5.75
N VAL A 435 5.76 21.34 6.95
CA VAL A 435 6.48 22.15 7.95
C VAL A 435 7.87 22.55 7.43
N LEU A 436 8.63 21.62 6.89
CA LEU A 436 9.96 21.89 6.35
C LEU A 436 9.94 22.88 5.20
N ILE A 437 9.00 22.72 4.25
CA ILE A 437 8.86 23.67 3.14
C ILE A 437 8.50 25.05 3.68
N TYR A 438 7.56 25.14 4.61
CA TYR A 438 7.17 26.40 5.22
C TYR A 438 8.37 27.10 5.88
N LEU A 439 9.18 26.38 6.66
CA LEU A 439 10.36 26.94 7.33
C LEU A 439 11.45 27.38 6.33
N ILE A 440 11.70 26.58 5.29
CA ILE A 440 12.67 26.94 4.25
C ILE A 440 12.22 28.19 3.51
N LEU A 441 10.95 28.28 3.14
CA LEU A 441 10.39 29.47 2.49
C LEU A 441 10.39 30.67 3.43
N ALA A 442 10.13 30.49 4.73
CA ALA A 442 10.18 31.56 5.71
C ALA A 442 11.60 32.14 5.84
N ALA A 443 12.60 31.27 5.85
CA ALA A 443 14.00 31.67 5.84
C ALA A 443 14.39 32.41 4.53
N GLN A 444 13.89 31.90 3.39
CA GLN A 444 14.18 32.47 2.07
C GLN A 444 13.57 33.86 1.86
N PHE A 445 12.31 34.04 2.26
CA PHE A 445 11.57 35.30 2.05
C PHE A 445 11.73 36.29 3.21
N GLU A 446 12.41 35.90 4.28
CA GLU A 446 12.52 36.68 5.53
C GLU A 446 11.14 37.20 6.02
N SER A 447 10.12 36.34 5.84
CA SER A 447 8.71 36.65 6.09
C SER A 447 7.95 35.37 6.43
N PHE A 448 7.05 35.45 7.39
CA PHE A 448 6.11 34.36 7.69
C PHE A 448 4.83 34.44 6.84
N LYS A 449 4.51 35.57 6.23
CA LYS A 449 3.30 35.78 5.43
C LYS A 449 3.45 35.25 4.01
N ASP A 450 4.59 35.48 3.38
CA ASP A 450 4.83 35.09 2.00
C ASP A 450 4.83 33.55 1.82
N PRO A 451 5.48 32.73 2.70
CA PRO A 451 5.34 31.27 2.69
C PRO A 451 3.91 30.78 2.85
N PHE A 452 3.13 31.40 3.73
CA PHE A 452 1.73 31.04 3.91
C PHE A 452 0.91 31.23 2.63
N ILE A 453 1.14 32.31 1.88
CA ILE A 453 0.51 32.56 0.58
C ILE A 453 0.87 31.45 -0.43
N ILE A 454 2.14 31.04 -0.45
CA ILE A 454 2.62 29.98 -1.34
C ILE A 454 2.00 28.63 -0.95
N MET A 455 1.95 28.32 0.34
CA MET A 455 1.41 27.05 0.83
C MET A 455 -0.08 26.85 0.55
N LEU A 456 -0.84 27.93 0.33
CA LEU A 456 -2.24 27.84 -0.11
C LEU A 456 -2.41 27.19 -1.50
N THR A 457 -1.33 27.04 -2.26
CA THR A 457 -1.35 26.29 -3.52
C THR A 457 -1.46 24.77 -3.30
N VAL A 458 -1.05 24.27 -2.12
CA VAL A 458 -1.04 22.84 -1.81
C VAL A 458 -2.45 22.25 -1.72
N PRO A 459 -3.42 22.82 -0.99
CA PRO A 459 -4.80 22.34 -1.02
C PRO A 459 -5.40 22.32 -2.43
N LEU A 460 -5.09 23.29 -3.27
CA LEU A 460 -5.57 23.33 -4.65
C LEU A 460 -5.03 22.15 -5.47
N ALA A 461 -3.77 21.78 -5.25
CA ALA A 461 -3.14 20.65 -5.92
C ALA A 461 -3.71 19.32 -5.44
N ILE A 462 -3.92 19.16 -4.13
CA ILE A 462 -4.54 17.96 -3.55
C ILE A 462 -5.96 17.79 -4.08
N ALA A 463 -6.77 18.85 -4.10
CA ALA A 463 -8.11 18.79 -4.66
C ALA A 463 -8.08 18.33 -6.13
N GLY A 464 -7.16 18.87 -6.94
CA GLY A 464 -6.97 18.46 -8.32
C GLY A 464 -6.56 16.99 -8.46
N ALA A 465 -5.65 16.51 -7.63
CA ALA A 465 -5.24 15.12 -7.62
C ALA A 465 -6.41 14.19 -7.28
N LEU A 466 -7.16 14.49 -6.21
CA LEU A 466 -8.31 13.69 -5.78
C LEU A 466 -9.44 13.70 -6.82
N ILE A 467 -9.71 14.82 -7.46
CA ILE A 467 -10.69 14.91 -8.54
C ILE A 467 -10.32 13.97 -9.69
N PHE A 468 -9.06 14.01 -10.15
CA PHE A 468 -8.62 13.15 -11.23
C PHE A 468 -8.60 11.66 -10.83
N MET A 469 -8.20 11.35 -9.59
CA MET A 469 -8.26 9.98 -9.06
C MET A 469 -9.70 9.47 -9.01
N TYR A 470 -10.64 10.27 -8.53
CA TYR A 470 -12.05 9.90 -8.45
C TYR A 470 -12.69 9.61 -9.82
N PHE A 471 -12.41 10.45 -10.82
CA PHE A 471 -12.95 10.25 -12.17
C PHE A 471 -12.30 9.12 -12.98
N ASN A 472 -11.13 8.64 -12.55
CA ASN A 472 -10.43 7.52 -13.18
C ASN A 472 -10.48 6.24 -12.33
N ASP A 473 -11.33 6.18 -11.31
CA ASP A 473 -11.47 5.03 -10.40
C ASP A 473 -10.16 4.57 -9.74
N ILE A 474 -9.26 5.52 -9.47
CA ILE A 474 -7.97 5.26 -8.82
C ILE A 474 -8.14 5.28 -7.30
N THR A 475 -7.68 4.22 -6.65
CA THR A 475 -7.70 4.09 -5.20
C THR A 475 -6.65 4.96 -4.51
N MET A 476 -6.91 5.31 -3.24
CA MET A 476 -5.93 5.92 -2.36
C MET A 476 -4.95 4.85 -1.88
N ASN A 477 -3.81 4.78 -2.52
CA ASN A 477 -2.76 3.79 -2.22
C ASN A 477 -1.41 4.49 -1.96
N VAL A 478 -0.41 3.72 -1.58
CA VAL A 478 0.91 4.26 -1.23
C VAL A 478 1.52 5.08 -2.39
N PHE A 479 1.32 4.65 -3.65
CA PHE A 479 1.86 5.36 -4.83
C PHE A 479 1.14 6.67 -5.09
N SER A 480 -0.20 6.69 -5.03
CA SER A 480 -0.98 7.93 -5.19
C SER A 480 -0.67 8.93 -4.06
N GLN A 481 -0.50 8.47 -2.81
CA GLN A 481 -0.13 9.32 -1.68
C GLN A 481 1.26 9.94 -1.87
N ILE A 482 2.23 9.19 -2.37
CA ILE A 482 3.55 9.74 -2.71
C ILE A 482 3.47 10.72 -3.87
N GLY A 483 2.61 10.43 -4.88
CA GLY A 483 2.30 11.40 -5.92
C GLY A 483 1.79 12.72 -5.34
N ILE A 484 0.90 12.67 -4.36
CA ILE A 484 0.39 13.86 -3.65
C ILE A 484 1.51 14.57 -2.87
N ILE A 485 2.40 13.84 -2.18
CA ILE A 485 3.57 14.45 -1.51
C ILE A 485 4.48 15.14 -2.52
N MET A 486 4.76 14.50 -3.65
CA MET A 486 5.59 15.08 -4.72
C MET A 486 4.99 16.36 -5.30
N LEU A 487 3.65 16.45 -5.41
CA LEU A 487 2.96 17.65 -5.86
C LEU A 487 3.26 18.88 -5.01
N ILE A 488 3.47 18.75 -3.70
CA ILE A 488 3.75 19.88 -2.81
C ILE A 488 4.98 20.65 -3.33
N GLY A 489 6.06 19.93 -3.65
CA GLY A 489 7.27 20.53 -4.18
C GLY A 489 7.12 21.13 -5.59
N LEU A 490 6.41 20.41 -6.46
CA LEU A 490 6.22 20.83 -7.85
C LEU A 490 5.35 22.08 -7.97
N VAL A 491 4.28 22.15 -7.16
CA VAL A 491 3.30 23.25 -7.23
C VAL A 491 3.79 24.49 -6.49
N ALA A 492 4.48 24.33 -5.36
CA ALA A 492 5.07 25.46 -4.61
C ALA A 492 5.96 26.33 -5.49
N LYS A 493 6.67 25.76 -6.47
CA LYS A 493 7.50 26.48 -7.43
C LYS A 493 6.74 27.58 -8.18
N ASN A 494 5.50 27.30 -8.60
CA ASN A 494 4.69 28.28 -9.33
C ASN A 494 4.32 29.48 -8.43
N GLY A 495 3.96 29.21 -7.18
CA GLY A 495 3.69 30.25 -6.18
C GLY A 495 4.93 31.07 -5.84
N ILE A 496 6.09 30.43 -5.66
CA ILE A 496 7.37 31.08 -5.39
C ILE A 496 7.69 32.12 -6.48
N LEU A 497 7.56 31.72 -7.76
CA LEU A 497 7.88 32.60 -8.90
C LEU A 497 7.01 33.84 -8.95
N ILE A 498 5.72 33.75 -8.60
CA ILE A 498 4.81 34.92 -8.60
C ILE A 498 5.11 35.82 -7.42
N VAL A 499 5.21 35.27 -6.21
CA VAL A 499 5.39 36.02 -4.96
C VAL A 499 6.74 36.76 -4.96
N GLU A 500 7.81 36.07 -5.35
CA GLU A 500 9.15 36.69 -5.42
C GLU A 500 9.19 37.87 -6.40
N PHE A 501 8.61 37.69 -7.59
CA PHE A 501 8.61 38.74 -8.59
C PHE A 501 7.72 39.93 -8.18
N ALA A 502 6.60 39.67 -7.49
CA ALA A 502 5.77 40.70 -6.90
C ALA A 502 6.51 41.49 -5.80
N ASN A 503 7.26 40.80 -4.94
CA ASN A 503 8.11 41.42 -3.93
C ASN A 503 9.17 42.33 -4.56
N LEU A 504 9.84 41.86 -5.61
CA LEU A 504 10.86 42.63 -6.33
C LEU A 504 10.27 43.90 -6.96
N LYS A 505 9.06 43.84 -7.49
CA LYS A 505 8.36 45.00 -8.04
C LYS A 505 7.96 46.02 -6.97
N GLN A 506 7.48 45.55 -5.81
CA GLN A 506 7.21 46.43 -4.66
C GLN A 506 8.51 47.13 -4.16
N GLU A 507 9.64 46.42 -4.14
CA GLU A 507 10.94 47.00 -3.78
C GLU A 507 11.37 48.09 -4.76
N ASN A 508 10.91 48.02 -6.02
CA ASN A 508 11.13 49.06 -7.03
C ASN A 508 10.12 50.24 -6.97
N GLY A 509 9.19 50.22 -6.00
CA GLY A 509 8.24 51.30 -5.75
C GLY A 509 6.86 51.15 -6.38
N GLU A 510 6.54 49.99 -6.96
CA GLU A 510 5.19 49.74 -7.50
C GLU A 510 4.18 49.44 -6.37
N ASP A 511 2.94 49.93 -6.50
CA ASP A 511 1.86 49.59 -5.58
C ASP A 511 1.59 48.07 -5.55
N LYS A 512 1.17 47.55 -4.39
CA LYS A 512 0.99 46.14 -4.11
C LYS A 512 0.10 45.42 -5.14
N VAL A 513 -1.03 46.02 -5.54
CA VAL A 513 -1.97 45.42 -6.48
C VAL A 513 -1.44 45.41 -7.90
N THR A 514 -0.82 46.52 -8.32
CA THR A 514 -0.16 46.62 -9.62
C THR A 514 1.06 45.74 -9.70
N ALA A 515 1.89 45.69 -8.67
CA ALA A 515 3.07 44.85 -8.59
C ALA A 515 2.73 43.35 -8.77
N VAL A 516 1.70 42.84 -8.10
CA VAL A 516 1.30 41.41 -8.24
C VAL A 516 0.61 41.12 -9.56
N HIS A 517 -0.20 42.05 -10.09
CA HIS A 517 -0.81 41.93 -11.41
C HIS A 517 0.26 41.80 -12.51
N ASP A 518 1.22 42.69 -12.50
CA ASP A 518 2.28 42.72 -13.50
C ASP A 518 3.29 41.58 -13.33
N ALA A 519 3.52 41.13 -12.07
CA ALA A 519 4.30 39.95 -11.78
C ALA A 519 3.64 38.69 -12.36
N ALA A 520 2.35 38.52 -12.15
CA ALA A 520 1.60 37.39 -12.66
C ALA A 520 1.57 37.34 -14.20
N LEU A 521 1.40 38.52 -14.86
CA LEU A 521 1.44 38.59 -16.32
C LEU A 521 2.82 38.23 -16.90
N GLN A 522 3.90 38.76 -16.32
CA GLN A 522 5.25 38.47 -16.81
C GLN A 522 5.67 37.03 -16.55
N ARG A 523 5.12 36.40 -15.52
CA ARG A 523 5.40 35.00 -15.16
C ARG A 523 4.44 33.97 -15.77
N LEU A 524 3.36 34.42 -16.42
CA LEU A 524 2.38 33.53 -17.05
C LEU A 524 3.03 32.53 -18.02
N ARG A 525 3.78 33.03 -18.99
CA ARG A 525 4.43 32.20 -20.01
C ARG A 525 5.46 31.23 -19.42
N PRO A 526 6.40 31.62 -18.57
CA PRO A 526 7.32 30.70 -17.89
C PRO A 526 6.60 29.60 -17.07
N ILE A 527 5.57 29.97 -16.31
CA ILE A 527 4.81 28.99 -15.49
C ILE A 527 4.12 27.97 -16.39
N LEU A 528 3.39 28.43 -17.41
CA LEU A 528 2.72 27.51 -18.32
C LEU A 528 3.69 26.59 -19.06
N MET A 529 4.83 27.12 -19.52
CA MET A 529 5.86 26.31 -20.19
C MET A 529 6.43 25.22 -19.26
N THR A 530 6.77 25.58 -18.04
CA THR A 530 7.32 24.61 -17.08
C THR A 530 6.30 23.60 -16.63
N SER A 531 5.06 24.01 -16.35
CA SER A 531 3.98 23.09 -15.98
C SER A 531 3.59 22.16 -17.13
N ALA A 532 3.47 22.68 -18.35
CA ALA A 532 3.19 21.86 -19.53
C ALA A 532 4.32 20.85 -19.79
N SER A 533 5.59 21.26 -19.68
CA SER A 533 6.73 20.37 -19.82
C SER A 533 6.71 19.25 -18.77
N THR A 534 6.40 19.57 -17.52
CA THR A 534 6.30 18.59 -16.43
C THR A 534 5.14 17.63 -16.67
N VAL A 535 3.96 18.14 -17.03
CA VAL A 535 2.77 17.31 -17.33
C VAL A 535 3.05 16.37 -18.51
N LEU A 536 3.59 16.88 -19.61
CA LEU A 536 3.95 16.08 -20.79
C LEU A 536 5.01 15.03 -20.46
N GLY A 537 5.97 15.36 -19.60
CA GLY A 537 6.98 14.39 -19.12
C GLY A 537 6.41 13.27 -18.25
N LEU A 538 5.27 13.52 -17.58
CA LEU A 538 4.59 12.54 -16.71
C LEU A 538 3.46 11.77 -17.43
N ILE A 539 3.05 12.18 -18.63
CA ILE A 539 2.05 11.46 -19.44
C ILE A 539 2.40 9.98 -19.62
N PRO A 540 3.63 9.58 -19.97
CA PRO A 540 3.98 8.17 -20.10
C PRO A 540 3.79 7.37 -18.80
N LEU A 541 3.87 8.02 -17.63
CA LEU A 541 3.62 7.40 -16.34
C LEU A 541 2.11 7.22 -16.08
N ALA A 542 1.30 8.19 -16.46
CA ALA A 542 -0.17 8.17 -16.30
C ALA A 542 -0.85 7.18 -17.27
N PHE A 543 -0.22 6.89 -18.40
CA PHE A 543 -0.70 5.94 -19.42
C PHE A 543 0.26 4.76 -19.59
N ALA A 544 0.88 4.31 -18.50
CA ALA A 544 1.79 3.17 -18.52
C ALA A 544 1.06 1.90 -18.97
N THR A 545 1.73 1.04 -19.73
CA THR A 545 1.22 -0.25 -20.19
C THR A 545 2.17 -1.37 -19.76
N GLY A 546 1.67 -2.62 -19.76
CA GLY A 546 2.42 -3.81 -19.38
C GLY A 546 2.36 -4.13 -17.88
N GLU A 547 3.13 -5.10 -17.46
CA GLU A 547 3.16 -5.57 -16.08
C GLU A 547 3.57 -4.45 -15.09
N GLY A 548 2.90 -4.39 -13.93
CA GLY A 548 3.16 -3.37 -12.92
C GLY A 548 2.74 -1.95 -13.32
N CYS A 549 1.84 -1.79 -14.30
CA CYS A 549 1.40 -0.48 -14.77
C CYS A 549 0.49 0.26 -13.77
N ASN A 550 -0.36 -0.45 -13.02
CA ASN A 550 -1.36 0.16 -12.15
C ASN A 550 -0.75 1.05 -11.06
N GLN A 551 0.39 0.65 -10.50
CA GLN A 551 1.14 1.46 -9.52
C GLN A 551 1.63 2.77 -10.13
N ARG A 552 2.16 2.72 -11.36
CA ARG A 552 2.66 3.89 -12.08
C ARG A 552 1.52 4.80 -12.51
N ILE A 553 0.41 4.24 -12.98
CA ILE A 553 -0.79 4.97 -13.36
C ILE A 553 -1.36 5.73 -12.16
N ALA A 554 -1.48 5.09 -11.00
CA ALA A 554 -1.99 5.73 -9.79
C ALA A 554 -1.18 6.98 -9.40
N MET A 555 0.15 6.87 -9.39
CA MET A 555 1.04 7.99 -9.12
C MET A 555 0.96 9.04 -10.24
N GLY A 556 0.99 8.61 -11.50
CA GLY A 556 0.97 9.50 -12.67
C GLY A 556 -0.30 10.34 -12.74
N ILE A 557 -1.47 9.74 -12.57
CA ILE A 557 -2.78 10.43 -12.59
C ILE A 557 -2.89 11.42 -11.43
N ALA A 558 -2.46 11.04 -10.22
CA ALA A 558 -2.46 11.94 -9.07
C ALA A 558 -1.61 13.19 -9.35
N VAL A 559 -0.38 13.01 -9.87
CA VAL A 559 0.53 14.13 -10.13
C VAL A 559 0.07 14.98 -11.32
N VAL A 560 -0.31 14.37 -12.43
CA VAL A 560 -0.79 15.10 -13.63
C VAL A 560 -2.06 15.88 -13.30
N GLY A 561 -3.05 15.25 -12.67
CA GLY A 561 -4.31 15.90 -12.28
C GLY A 561 -4.08 17.07 -11.33
N GLY A 562 -3.29 16.84 -10.27
CA GLY A 562 -2.93 17.89 -9.32
C GLY A 562 -2.17 19.05 -9.97
N MET A 563 -1.21 18.75 -10.85
CA MET A 563 -0.45 19.80 -11.58
C MET A 563 -1.33 20.62 -12.52
N VAL A 564 -2.19 20.00 -13.30
CA VAL A 564 -3.06 20.71 -14.25
C VAL A 564 -3.99 21.66 -13.49
N VAL A 565 -4.75 21.12 -12.52
CA VAL A 565 -5.71 21.92 -11.76
C VAL A 565 -5.02 23.03 -10.96
N SER A 566 -3.94 22.68 -10.25
CA SER A 566 -3.22 23.66 -9.43
C SER A 566 -2.56 24.76 -10.26
N THR A 567 -2.01 24.45 -11.43
CA THR A 567 -1.38 25.47 -12.27
C THR A 567 -2.39 26.55 -12.66
N PHE A 568 -3.59 26.14 -13.11
CA PHE A 568 -4.63 27.12 -13.45
C PHE A 568 -5.11 27.91 -12.23
N LEU A 569 -5.37 27.24 -11.11
CA LEU A 569 -5.89 27.89 -9.92
C LEU A 569 -4.86 28.80 -9.26
N THR A 570 -3.59 28.39 -9.20
CA THR A 570 -2.50 29.15 -8.61
C THR A 570 -2.31 30.50 -9.28
N MET A 571 -2.48 30.58 -10.61
CA MET A 571 -2.39 31.84 -11.35
C MET A 571 -3.40 32.91 -10.90
N TYR A 572 -4.55 32.51 -10.36
CA TYR A 572 -5.56 33.43 -9.84
C TYR A 572 -5.52 33.57 -8.32
N VAL A 573 -5.38 32.46 -7.61
CA VAL A 573 -5.44 32.43 -6.15
C VAL A 573 -4.23 33.12 -5.51
N VAL A 574 -3.01 32.83 -5.97
CA VAL A 574 -1.81 33.41 -5.39
C VAL A 574 -1.78 34.94 -5.53
N PRO A 575 -2.04 35.56 -6.72
CA PRO A 575 -2.10 36.99 -6.83
C PRO A 575 -3.18 37.64 -5.95
N ALA A 576 -4.36 37.02 -5.87
CA ALA A 576 -5.46 37.55 -5.08
C ALA A 576 -5.13 37.50 -3.57
N VAL A 577 -4.64 36.38 -3.06
CA VAL A 577 -4.25 36.23 -1.64
C VAL A 577 -3.07 37.15 -1.31
N TYR A 578 -2.09 37.24 -2.20
CA TYR A 578 -0.95 38.15 -2.05
C TYR A 578 -1.42 39.61 -1.88
N SER A 579 -2.35 40.07 -2.72
CA SER A 579 -2.91 41.42 -2.64
C SER A 579 -3.58 41.70 -1.29
N TYR A 580 -4.02 40.67 -0.57
CA TYR A 580 -4.73 40.76 0.71
C TYR A 580 -3.76 40.65 1.91
N ILE A 581 -2.94 39.60 1.98
CA ILE A 581 -2.16 39.20 3.17
C ILE A 581 -0.73 39.80 3.17
N SER A 582 -0.07 39.96 2.00
CA SER A 582 1.33 40.35 1.93
C SER A 582 1.58 41.73 2.58
N THR A 583 2.77 41.90 3.11
CA THR A 583 3.18 43.14 3.76
C THR A 583 3.55 44.21 2.70
N ASN A 584 3.14 45.45 2.88
CA ASN A 584 3.54 46.54 2.02
C ASN A 584 5.03 46.89 2.28
N ARG A 585 5.90 46.59 1.32
CA ARG A 585 7.36 46.77 1.44
C ARG A 585 7.83 48.21 1.20
N ILE A 586 7.02 49.02 0.57
CA ILE A 586 7.34 50.45 0.33
C ILE A 586 7.48 51.16 1.67
N ASN A 587 6.50 50.98 2.59
CA ASN A 587 6.52 51.61 3.90
C ASN A 587 7.64 51.10 4.83
N LYS A 588 8.20 49.91 4.56
CA LYS A 588 9.30 49.37 5.35
C LYS A 588 10.65 49.96 4.99
N LYS A 589 10.84 50.38 3.74
CA LYS A 589 12.05 51.10 3.29
C LYS A 589 12.12 52.49 3.87
N GLU A 590 11.02 53.25 3.85
CA GLU A 590 10.96 54.60 4.42
C GLU A 590 11.14 54.59 5.96
N LYS A 591 10.76 53.50 6.66
CA LYS A 591 11.01 53.38 8.10
C LYS A 591 12.44 52.99 8.47
N ASN A 592 13.18 52.35 7.57
CA ASN A 592 14.58 51.98 7.80
C ASN A 592 15.58 53.04 7.32
N GLU A 593 15.11 54.04 6.55
CA GLU A 593 15.88 55.19 6.11
C GLU A 593 15.68 56.44 7.00
N LYS A 594 14.73 56.36 7.96
CA LYS A 594 14.58 57.29 9.09
C LYS A 594 15.17 56.67 10.37
#